data_dead0bd50f070811a4af093362109ad1
#
_entry.id   dead0bd50f070811a4af093362109ad1
#
_cell.length_a   1.000
_cell.length_b   1.000
_cell.length_c   1.000
_cell.angle_alpha   90.00
_cell.angle_beta   90.00
_cell.angle_gamma   90.00
#
_symmetry.space_group_name_H-M   'P 1'
#
loop_
_entity.id
_entity.type
_entity.pdbx_description
1 polymer ?
#
loop_
_entity_poly.entity_id
_entity_poly.type
_entity_poly.pdbx_seq_one_letter_code
_entity_poly.pdbx_strand_id
1 'polypeptide(L)'
;MCIRDSIATPVGIGSAIYLNEYAKPGRFVRVIEFTTETLAGIPSIIFGLFGMVFFGNTLGLGYSILTGSFTLTLMILPLITRNTQEALKTVPDTYRSGALGIGATKWYMIRTILLPSAMPGIITGIILAVGRIVGESAALLFTAGSGYLLPKTASAFFQKLFESGGTMTIQLYLSMSKGEYSIAFGIAAVLLVIVMGINFLTKFLARRFDTNRKG
;
A
#
# COMPACT_ATOMS: atom_id res chain seq x y z
N MET A 1 6.11 7.61 -3.84
CA MET A 1 6.02 6.40 -3.02
C MET A 1 5.95 6.72 -1.53
N CYS A 2 6.89 7.47 -0.95
CA CYS A 2 6.90 7.72 0.50
C CYS A 2 5.60 8.29 1.10
N ILE A 3 4.96 9.27 0.47
CA ILE A 3 3.75 9.93 1.01
C ILE A 3 2.63 8.93 1.22
N ARG A 4 2.34 8.14 0.20
CA ARG A 4 1.30 7.10 0.24
C ARG A 4 1.60 6.05 1.31
N ASP A 5 2.83 5.51 1.33
CA ASP A 5 3.20 4.44 2.27
C ASP A 5 3.19 4.94 3.72
N SER A 6 3.58 6.20 3.95
CA SER A 6 3.53 6.84 5.26
C SER A 6 2.10 7.03 5.79
N ILE A 7 1.10 7.12 4.91
CA ILE A 7 -0.31 7.25 5.30
C ILE A 7 -0.98 5.87 5.35
N ALA A 8 -0.87 5.08 4.27
CA ALA A 8 -1.58 3.82 4.13
C ALA A 8 -1.15 2.76 5.15
N THR A 9 0.15 2.68 5.46
CA THR A 9 0.67 1.64 6.36
C THR A 9 0.22 1.83 7.81
N PRO A 10 0.40 3.00 8.46
CA PRO A 10 -0.07 3.19 9.83
C PRO A 10 -1.58 3.09 9.96
N VAL A 11 -2.33 3.68 9.00
CA VAL A 11 -3.79 3.63 9.01
C VAL A 11 -4.30 2.21 8.79
N GLY A 12 -3.74 1.47 7.84
CA GLY A 12 -4.13 0.09 7.55
C GLY A 12 -3.83 -0.87 8.72
N ILE A 13 -2.63 -0.77 9.31
CA ILE A 13 -2.26 -1.57 10.49
C ILE A 13 -3.15 -1.20 11.68
N GLY A 14 -3.33 0.10 11.95
CA GLY A 14 -4.18 0.57 13.05
C GLY A 14 -5.63 0.12 12.91
N SER A 15 -6.19 0.20 11.71
CA SER A 15 -7.54 -0.29 11.39
C SER A 15 -7.66 -1.81 11.60
N ALA A 16 -6.67 -2.57 11.16
CA ALA A 16 -6.63 -4.02 11.34
C ALA A 16 -6.58 -4.42 12.82
N ILE A 17 -5.73 -3.75 13.61
CA ILE A 17 -5.64 -3.98 15.06
C ILE A 17 -6.98 -3.65 15.73
N TYR A 18 -7.59 -2.52 15.36
CA TYR A 18 -8.89 -2.14 15.92
C TYR A 18 -9.96 -3.18 15.60
N LEU A 19 -10.09 -3.59 14.34
CA LEU A 19 -11.09 -4.56 13.89
C LEU A 19 -10.88 -5.94 14.50
N ASN A 20 -9.62 -6.37 14.68
CA ASN A 20 -9.33 -7.71 15.19
C ASN A 20 -9.36 -7.79 16.72
N GLU A 21 -8.91 -6.75 17.43
CA GLU A 21 -8.69 -6.82 18.87
C GLU A 21 -9.73 -6.02 19.68
N TYR A 22 -10.22 -4.89 19.18
CA TYR A 22 -11.13 -4.01 19.93
C TYR A 22 -12.59 -4.12 19.51
N ALA A 23 -12.85 -4.30 18.22
CA ALA A 23 -14.20 -4.34 17.71
C ALA A 23 -14.93 -5.60 18.18
N LYS A 24 -16.14 -5.42 18.70
CA LYS A 24 -17.01 -6.57 19.04
C LYS A 24 -17.54 -7.21 17.76
N PRO A 25 -17.53 -8.56 17.67
CA PRO A 25 -18.12 -9.23 16.52
C PRO A 25 -19.59 -8.81 16.37
N GLY A 26 -19.93 -8.23 15.22
CA GLY A 26 -21.28 -7.69 15.01
C GLY A 26 -21.53 -7.34 13.53
N ARG A 27 -22.74 -6.85 13.24
CA ARG A 27 -23.13 -6.47 11.87
C ARG A 27 -22.22 -5.40 11.28
N PHE A 28 -21.81 -4.43 12.11
CA PHE A 28 -20.95 -3.32 11.67
C PHE A 28 -19.57 -3.80 11.23
N VAL A 29 -18.91 -4.64 12.01
CA VAL A 29 -17.59 -5.22 11.67
C VAL A 29 -17.70 -6.03 10.38
N ARG A 30 -18.75 -6.85 10.24
CA ARG A 30 -19.01 -7.65 9.04
C ARG A 30 -19.18 -6.78 7.79
N VAL A 31 -19.87 -5.65 7.90
CA VAL A 31 -20.03 -4.69 6.79
C VAL A 31 -18.70 -4.10 6.41
N ILE A 32 -17.85 -3.69 7.37
CA ILE A 32 -16.53 -3.15 7.09
C ILE A 32 -15.65 -4.21 6.41
N GLU A 33 -15.61 -5.43 6.92
CA GLU A 33 -14.83 -6.53 6.33
C GLU A 33 -15.30 -6.84 4.92
N PHE A 34 -16.61 -6.95 4.69
CA PHE A 34 -17.18 -7.14 3.36
C PHE A 34 -16.84 -5.99 2.40
N THR A 35 -16.95 -4.75 2.87
CA THR A 35 -16.59 -3.56 2.05
C THR A 35 -15.11 -3.56 1.70
N THR A 36 -14.25 -3.85 2.67
CA THR A 36 -12.79 -3.93 2.47
C THR A 36 -12.43 -5.01 1.45
N GLU A 37 -13.09 -6.17 1.52
CA GLU A 37 -12.90 -7.27 0.58
C GLU A 37 -13.39 -6.90 -0.84
N THR A 38 -14.55 -6.27 -0.94
CA THR A 38 -15.11 -5.80 -2.21
C THR A 38 -14.21 -4.75 -2.85
N LEU A 39 -13.74 -3.77 -2.07
CA LEU A 39 -12.82 -2.73 -2.56
C LEU A 39 -11.51 -3.32 -3.08
N ALA A 40 -10.97 -4.36 -2.45
CA ALA A 40 -9.75 -5.02 -2.91
C ALA A 40 -9.92 -5.70 -4.29
N GLY A 41 -11.14 -6.04 -4.68
CA GLY A 41 -11.49 -6.65 -5.97
C GLY A 41 -11.79 -5.65 -7.10
N ILE A 42 -11.93 -4.36 -6.79
CA ILE A 42 -12.24 -3.33 -7.81
C ILE A 42 -11.03 -3.11 -8.73
N PRO A 43 -11.24 -3.05 -10.07
CA PRO A 43 -10.18 -2.70 -11.02
C PRO A 43 -9.55 -1.32 -10.72
N SER A 44 -8.23 -1.22 -10.83
CA SER A 44 -7.49 0.01 -10.48
C SER A 44 -7.87 1.23 -11.31
N ILE A 45 -8.34 1.02 -12.54
CA ILE A 45 -8.84 2.10 -13.41
C ILE A 45 -10.03 2.85 -12.77
N ILE A 46 -10.91 2.14 -12.06
CA ILE A 46 -12.06 2.74 -11.37
C ILE A 46 -11.58 3.63 -10.22
N PHE A 47 -10.57 3.18 -9.46
CA PHE A 47 -9.92 4.03 -8.45
C PHE A 47 -9.29 5.26 -9.08
N GLY A 48 -8.68 5.14 -10.28
CA GLY A 48 -8.13 6.26 -11.01
C GLY A 48 -9.19 7.29 -11.40
N LEU A 49 -10.31 6.85 -11.95
CA LEU A 49 -11.43 7.73 -12.31
C LEU A 49 -12.04 8.40 -11.08
N PHE A 50 -12.27 7.64 -10.00
CA PHE A 50 -12.75 8.19 -8.74
C PHE A 50 -11.77 9.22 -8.18
N GLY A 51 -10.48 8.91 -8.16
CA GLY A 51 -9.43 9.78 -7.65
C GLY A 51 -9.33 11.09 -8.45
N MET A 52 -9.46 11.01 -9.77
CA MET A 52 -9.50 12.21 -10.63
C MET A 52 -10.71 13.09 -10.32
N VAL A 53 -11.89 12.50 -10.21
CA VAL A 53 -13.12 13.27 -9.92
C VAL A 53 -13.08 13.83 -8.50
N PHE A 54 -12.74 13.01 -7.51
CA PHE A 54 -12.82 13.43 -6.10
C PHE A 54 -11.61 14.30 -5.69
N PHE A 55 -10.38 13.82 -5.85
CA PHE A 55 -9.20 14.56 -5.45
C PHE A 55 -8.80 15.61 -6.48
N GLY A 56 -8.86 15.26 -7.77
CA GLY A 56 -8.44 16.17 -8.84
C GLY A 56 -9.42 17.34 -9.01
N ASN A 57 -10.69 17.05 -9.25
CA ASN A 57 -11.68 18.08 -9.56
C ASN A 57 -12.31 18.67 -8.31
N THR A 58 -12.85 17.85 -7.37
CA THR A 58 -13.60 18.36 -6.22
C THR A 58 -12.69 19.04 -5.20
N LEU A 59 -11.50 18.50 -4.92
CA LEU A 59 -10.50 19.13 -4.03
C LEU A 59 -9.57 20.09 -4.78
N GLY A 60 -9.69 20.21 -6.09
CA GLY A 60 -8.92 21.17 -6.89
C GLY A 60 -7.43 20.84 -7.05
N LEU A 61 -7.00 19.60 -6.76
CA LEU A 61 -5.59 19.19 -6.87
C LEU A 61 -5.15 18.93 -8.32
N GLY A 62 -6.09 18.85 -9.27
CA GLY A 62 -5.82 18.58 -10.68
C GLY A 62 -5.05 17.28 -10.94
N TYR A 63 -4.38 17.22 -12.07
CA TYR A 63 -3.40 16.16 -12.35
C TYR A 63 -2.12 16.43 -11.57
N SER A 64 -1.91 15.70 -10.47
CA SER A 64 -0.76 15.94 -9.58
C SER A 64 -0.26 14.67 -8.92
N ILE A 65 1.00 14.72 -8.46
CA ILE A 65 1.57 13.63 -7.66
C ILE A 65 0.75 13.38 -6.39
N LEU A 66 0.16 14.43 -5.79
CA LEU A 66 -0.70 14.29 -4.61
C LEU A 66 -1.99 13.56 -4.93
N THR A 67 -2.69 13.93 -6.02
CA THR A 67 -3.91 13.24 -6.48
C THR A 67 -3.62 11.75 -6.70
N GLY A 68 -2.52 11.42 -7.38
CA GLY A 68 -2.07 10.04 -7.56
C GLY A 68 -1.77 9.34 -6.24
N SER A 69 -1.07 10.01 -5.33
CA SER A 69 -0.70 9.44 -4.03
C SER A 69 -1.92 9.13 -3.16
N PHE A 70 -2.90 10.01 -3.08
CA PHE A 70 -4.14 9.77 -2.33
C PHE A 70 -4.98 8.65 -2.95
N THR A 71 -5.07 8.61 -4.27
CA THR A 71 -5.78 7.54 -4.99
C THR A 71 -5.16 6.18 -4.73
N LEU A 72 -3.83 6.08 -4.82
CA LEU A 72 -3.12 4.85 -4.51
C LEU A 72 -3.22 4.47 -3.02
N THR A 73 -3.29 5.45 -2.12
CA THR A 73 -3.53 5.22 -0.69
C THR A 73 -4.87 4.55 -0.47
N LEU A 74 -5.95 5.06 -1.07
CA LEU A 74 -7.27 4.44 -1.00
C LEU A 74 -7.29 3.02 -1.57
N MET A 75 -6.60 2.80 -2.69
CA MET A 75 -6.56 1.50 -3.35
C MET A 75 -5.82 0.45 -2.51
N ILE A 76 -4.76 0.83 -1.79
CA ILE A 76 -3.90 -0.11 -1.07
C ILE A 76 -4.34 -0.32 0.38
N LEU A 77 -5.06 0.63 0.96
CA LEU A 77 -5.49 0.59 2.36
C LEU A 77 -6.29 -0.68 2.70
N PRO A 78 -7.29 -1.11 1.90
CA PRO A 78 -7.99 -2.37 2.13
C PRO A 78 -7.06 -3.58 2.15
N LEU A 79 -6.09 -3.62 1.24
CA LEU A 79 -5.15 -4.73 1.11
C LEU A 79 -4.22 -4.83 2.34
N ILE A 80 -3.67 -3.70 2.81
CA ILE A 80 -2.83 -3.66 4.02
C ILE A 80 -3.65 -4.06 5.25
N THR A 81 -4.87 -3.52 5.38
CA THR A 81 -5.76 -3.85 6.50
C THR A 81 -6.05 -5.34 6.55
N ARG A 82 -6.44 -5.95 5.43
CA ARG A 82 -6.76 -7.37 5.35
C ARG A 82 -5.55 -8.26 5.65
N ASN A 83 -4.42 -8.02 5.00
CA ASN A 83 -3.19 -8.79 5.24
C ASN A 83 -2.74 -8.71 6.70
N THR A 84 -2.89 -7.52 7.32
CA THR A 84 -2.57 -7.34 8.75
C THR A 84 -3.55 -8.08 9.65
N GLN A 85 -4.85 -8.09 9.34
CA GLN A 85 -5.83 -8.89 10.08
C GLN A 85 -5.52 -10.38 9.98
N GLU A 86 -5.22 -10.88 8.78
CA GLU A 86 -4.84 -12.27 8.57
C GLU A 86 -3.57 -12.63 9.37
N ALA A 87 -2.55 -11.77 9.35
CA ALA A 87 -1.34 -11.96 10.14
C ALA A 87 -1.62 -11.98 11.66
N LEU A 88 -2.51 -11.14 12.16
CA LEU A 88 -2.92 -11.15 13.57
C LEU A 88 -3.73 -12.40 13.94
N LYS A 89 -4.55 -12.91 13.03
CA LYS A 89 -5.33 -14.15 13.23
C LYS A 89 -4.46 -15.41 13.28
N THR A 90 -3.25 -15.41 12.70
CA THR A 90 -2.32 -16.56 12.81
C THR A 90 -1.70 -16.70 14.19
N VAL A 91 -1.75 -15.66 15.03
CA VAL A 91 -1.21 -15.71 16.40
C VAL A 91 -2.17 -16.51 17.30
N PRO A 92 -1.70 -17.61 17.96
CA PRO A 92 -2.56 -18.44 18.79
C PRO A 92 -3.26 -17.67 19.92
N ASP A 93 -4.51 -18.03 20.21
CA ASP A 93 -5.32 -17.36 21.27
C ASP A 93 -4.74 -17.59 22.69
N THR A 94 -3.90 -18.61 22.87
CA THR A 94 -3.18 -18.84 24.12
C THR A 94 -2.27 -17.66 24.52
N TYR A 95 -1.74 -16.92 23.55
CA TYR A 95 -0.98 -15.70 23.84
C TYR A 95 -1.88 -14.59 24.40
N ARG A 96 -3.12 -14.48 23.89
CA ARG A 96 -4.10 -13.49 24.38
C ARG A 96 -4.58 -13.83 25.77
N SER A 97 -5.03 -15.05 25.97
CA SER A 97 -5.54 -15.51 27.28
C SER A 97 -4.43 -15.55 28.34
N GLY A 98 -3.20 -15.98 27.99
CA GLY A 98 -2.07 -15.98 28.91
C GLY A 98 -1.68 -14.57 29.37
N ALA A 99 -1.58 -13.61 28.45
CA ALA A 99 -1.25 -12.23 28.80
C ALA A 99 -2.32 -11.58 29.71
N LEU A 100 -3.59 -11.77 29.38
CA LEU A 100 -4.70 -11.25 30.20
C LEU A 100 -4.77 -11.96 31.56
N GLY A 101 -4.47 -13.27 31.60
CA GLY A 101 -4.46 -14.07 32.86
C GLY A 101 -3.44 -13.59 33.88
N ILE A 102 -2.31 -13.07 33.47
CA ILE A 102 -1.30 -12.45 34.35
C ILE A 102 -1.56 -10.96 34.64
N GLY A 103 -2.71 -10.42 34.22
CA GLY A 103 -3.11 -9.04 34.49
C GLY A 103 -2.57 -7.99 33.52
N ALA A 104 -2.03 -8.40 32.35
CA ALA A 104 -1.59 -7.43 31.35
C ALA A 104 -2.76 -6.63 30.77
N THR A 105 -2.57 -5.34 30.54
CA THR A 105 -3.57 -4.53 29.83
C THR A 105 -3.65 -4.94 28.35
N LYS A 106 -4.80 -4.75 27.74
CA LYS A 106 -5.02 -5.09 26.34
C LYS A 106 -4.02 -4.39 25.39
N TRP A 107 -3.71 -3.12 25.65
CA TRP A 107 -2.71 -2.38 24.87
C TRP A 107 -1.30 -2.95 25.03
N TYR A 108 -0.91 -3.33 26.26
CA TYR A 108 0.38 -3.97 26.50
C TYR A 108 0.49 -5.30 25.76
N MET A 109 -0.53 -6.15 25.84
CA MET A 109 -0.60 -7.42 25.11
C MET A 109 -0.44 -7.21 23.59
N ILE A 110 -1.16 -6.25 23.01
CA ILE A 110 -1.10 -5.96 21.56
C ILE A 110 0.32 -5.52 21.18
N ARG A 111 0.89 -4.54 21.89
CA ARG A 111 2.17 -3.94 21.52
C ARG A 111 3.35 -4.87 21.75
N THR A 112 3.33 -5.66 22.83
CA THR A 112 4.48 -6.44 23.28
C THR A 112 4.45 -7.89 22.82
N ILE A 113 3.26 -8.44 22.58
CA ILE A 113 3.12 -9.87 22.25
C ILE A 113 2.54 -10.06 20.85
N LEU A 114 1.33 -9.53 20.58
CA LEU A 114 0.63 -9.83 19.34
C LEU A 114 1.30 -9.19 18.12
N LEU A 115 1.61 -7.89 18.20
CA LEU A 115 2.19 -7.17 17.08
C LEU A 115 3.58 -7.72 16.69
N PRO A 116 4.53 -7.93 17.63
CA PRO A 116 5.80 -8.59 17.30
C PRO A 116 5.62 -10.02 16.78
N SER A 117 4.60 -10.74 17.26
CA SER A 117 4.31 -12.10 16.82
C SER A 117 3.73 -12.14 15.39
N ALA A 118 2.93 -11.17 15.01
CA ALA A 118 2.36 -11.05 13.67
C ALA A 118 3.27 -10.32 12.67
N MET A 119 4.37 -9.69 13.15
CA MET A 119 5.23 -8.83 12.34
C MET A 119 5.72 -9.47 11.03
N PRO A 120 6.16 -10.75 10.97
CA PRO A 120 6.59 -11.37 9.73
C PRO A 120 5.47 -11.39 8.67
N GLY A 121 4.23 -11.69 9.08
CA GLY A 121 3.06 -11.67 8.19
C GLY A 121 2.70 -10.24 7.75
N ILE A 122 2.74 -9.28 8.66
CA ILE A 122 2.49 -7.87 8.37
C ILE A 122 3.49 -7.33 7.36
N ILE A 123 4.80 -7.58 7.58
CA ILE A 123 5.85 -7.17 6.66
C ILE A 123 5.62 -7.79 5.28
N THR A 124 5.30 -9.08 5.21
CA THR A 124 4.99 -9.76 3.95
C THR A 124 3.81 -9.09 3.23
N GLY A 125 2.75 -8.75 3.96
CA GLY A 125 1.60 -8.03 3.42
C GLY A 125 1.95 -6.66 2.86
N ILE A 126 2.76 -5.87 3.57
CA ILE A 126 3.24 -4.55 3.11
C ILE A 126 4.08 -4.70 1.83
N ILE A 127 4.94 -5.70 1.77
CA ILE A 127 5.78 -5.99 0.62
C ILE A 127 4.95 -6.31 -0.63
N LEU A 128 3.94 -7.17 -0.49
CA LEU A 128 3.01 -7.50 -1.57
C LEU A 128 2.25 -6.25 -2.03
N ALA A 129 1.86 -5.40 -1.09
CA ALA A 129 1.21 -4.14 -1.35
C ALA A 129 2.11 -3.17 -2.15
N VAL A 130 3.38 -3.02 -1.77
CA VAL A 130 4.37 -2.21 -2.50
C VAL A 130 4.61 -2.78 -3.90
N GLY A 131 4.79 -4.10 -4.02
CA GLY A 131 4.99 -4.77 -5.31
C GLY A 131 3.84 -4.52 -6.30
N ARG A 132 2.59 -4.59 -5.83
CA ARG A 132 1.39 -4.28 -6.64
C ARG A 132 1.44 -2.87 -7.23
N ILE A 133 1.89 -1.89 -6.45
CA ILE A 133 1.87 -0.48 -6.85
C ILE A 133 3.01 -0.13 -7.81
N VAL A 134 4.16 -0.78 -7.71
CA VAL A 134 5.27 -0.54 -8.65
C VAL A 134 4.82 -0.81 -10.09
N GLY A 135 3.92 -1.77 -10.29
CA GLY A 135 3.31 -2.07 -11.59
C GLY A 135 2.08 -1.24 -11.95
N GLU A 136 1.60 -0.33 -11.06
CA GLU A 136 0.36 0.39 -11.30
C GLU A 136 0.53 1.51 -12.34
N SER A 137 -0.24 1.44 -13.40
CA SER A 137 -0.27 2.45 -14.46
C SER A 137 -1.65 3.08 -14.65
N ALA A 138 -2.71 2.28 -14.57
CA ALA A 138 -4.06 2.71 -14.93
C ALA A 138 -4.59 3.79 -13.99
N ALA A 139 -4.52 3.60 -12.67
CA ALA A 139 -4.96 4.62 -11.71
C ALA A 139 -4.11 5.89 -11.80
N LEU A 140 -2.80 5.76 -12.00
CA LEU A 140 -1.89 6.90 -12.06
C LEU A 140 -2.02 7.70 -13.36
N LEU A 141 -2.35 7.06 -14.48
CA LEU A 141 -2.59 7.73 -15.75
C LEU A 141 -3.70 8.78 -15.64
N PHE A 142 -4.76 8.47 -14.90
CA PHE A 142 -5.89 9.37 -14.69
C PHE A 142 -5.69 10.39 -13.56
N THR A 143 -4.72 10.21 -12.69
CA THR A 143 -4.57 11.03 -11.47
C THR A 143 -3.26 11.79 -11.40
N ALA A 144 -2.14 11.15 -11.65
CA ALA A 144 -0.81 11.79 -11.58
C ALA A 144 -0.39 12.45 -12.91
N GLY A 145 -0.95 11.99 -14.03
CA GLY A 145 -0.56 12.46 -15.36
C GLY A 145 0.79 11.89 -15.83
N SER A 146 1.45 12.59 -16.77
CA SER A 146 2.64 12.10 -17.46
C SER A 146 3.81 13.11 -17.49
N GLY A 147 3.93 13.96 -16.46
CA GLY A 147 4.98 14.99 -16.40
C GLY A 147 6.38 14.40 -16.23
N TYR A 148 7.37 14.96 -16.98
CA TYR A 148 8.75 14.48 -17.00
C TYR A 148 9.75 15.40 -16.27
N LEU A 149 9.32 16.60 -15.86
CA LEU A 149 10.20 17.58 -15.24
C LEU A 149 10.61 17.15 -13.84
N LEU A 150 11.91 17.04 -13.61
CA LEU A 150 12.47 16.79 -12.28
C LEU A 150 12.72 18.11 -11.54
N PRO A 151 12.47 18.19 -10.23
CA PRO A 151 12.75 19.37 -9.44
C PRO A 151 14.27 19.60 -9.37
N LYS A 152 14.73 20.82 -9.64
CA LYS A 152 16.16 21.19 -9.59
C LYS A 152 16.58 21.72 -8.22
N THR A 153 15.61 22.08 -7.36
CA THR A 153 15.87 22.71 -6.06
C THR A 153 14.96 22.09 -4.99
N ALA A 154 15.40 22.11 -3.72
CA ALA A 154 14.59 21.56 -2.61
C ALA A 154 13.22 22.24 -2.44
N SER A 155 13.14 23.56 -2.68
CA SER A 155 11.86 24.29 -2.68
C SER A 155 10.94 23.88 -3.83
N ALA A 156 11.50 23.60 -5.01
CA ALA A 156 10.76 23.10 -6.17
C ALA A 156 10.21 21.69 -5.94
N PHE A 157 10.77 20.91 -5.00
CA PHE A 157 10.25 19.59 -4.65
C PHE A 157 8.83 19.65 -4.06
N PHE A 158 8.56 20.63 -3.18
CA PHE A 158 7.20 20.80 -2.62
C PHE A 158 6.21 21.28 -3.68
N GLN A 159 6.61 22.18 -4.57
CA GLN A 159 5.75 22.62 -5.68
C GLN A 159 5.46 21.47 -6.64
N LYS A 160 6.43 20.58 -6.87
CA LYS A 160 6.27 19.40 -7.73
C LYS A 160 5.21 18.42 -7.26
N LEU A 161 4.88 18.40 -5.97
CA LEU A 161 3.79 17.57 -5.44
C LEU A 161 2.42 17.95 -6.02
N PHE A 162 2.24 19.22 -6.36
CA PHE A 162 1.01 19.77 -6.97
C PHE A 162 1.06 19.76 -8.50
N GLU A 163 2.14 19.31 -9.09
CA GLU A 163 2.30 19.20 -10.53
C GLU A 163 2.17 17.74 -11.01
N SER A 164 1.94 17.60 -12.31
CA SER A 164 1.93 16.29 -12.97
C SER A 164 3.27 15.57 -12.84
N GLY A 165 3.20 14.26 -12.57
CA GLY A 165 4.36 13.39 -12.47
C GLY A 165 4.12 12.04 -13.14
N GLY A 166 5.01 11.66 -14.08
CA GLY A 166 4.95 10.37 -14.75
C GLY A 166 5.69 9.28 -14.00
N THR A 167 5.22 8.05 -14.15
CA THR A 167 5.94 6.83 -13.73
C THR A 167 6.47 6.08 -14.94
N MET A 168 7.41 5.17 -14.72
CA MET A 168 7.93 4.33 -15.81
C MET A 168 6.84 3.46 -16.43
N THR A 169 5.85 3.03 -15.65
CA THR A 169 4.71 2.25 -16.13
C THR A 169 3.77 3.06 -17.02
N ILE A 170 3.54 4.34 -16.69
CA ILE A 170 2.81 5.28 -17.56
C ILE A 170 3.60 5.52 -18.84
N GLN A 171 4.91 5.73 -18.75
CA GLN A 171 5.75 5.94 -19.93
C GLN A 171 5.75 4.72 -20.85
N LEU A 172 5.84 3.51 -20.30
CA LEU A 172 5.69 2.28 -21.06
C LEU A 172 4.38 2.26 -21.88
N TYR A 173 3.26 2.55 -21.19
CA TYR A 173 1.94 2.61 -21.83
C TYR A 173 1.88 3.66 -22.94
N LEU A 174 2.41 4.86 -22.71
CA LEU A 174 2.40 5.96 -23.68
C LEU A 174 3.29 5.65 -24.90
N SER A 175 4.46 5.05 -24.69
CA SER A 175 5.36 4.65 -25.79
C SER A 175 4.71 3.55 -26.64
N MET A 176 4.02 2.58 -26.02
CA MET A 176 3.24 1.57 -26.76
C MET A 176 2.11 2.20 -27.58
N SER A 177 1.38 3.16 -26.99
CA SER A 177 0.26 3.86 -27.66
C SER A 177 0.71 4.68 -28.86
N LYS A 178 1.96 5.19 -28.83
CA LYS A 178 2.57 5.97 -29.92
C LYS A 178 3.22 5.10 -31.00
N GLY A 179 3.28 3.77 -30.80
CA GLY A 179 3.98 2.85 -31.72
C GLY A 179 5.50 2.85 -31.54
N GLU A 180 6.04 3.46 -30.49
CA GLU A 180 7.47 3.50 -30.16
C GLU A 180 7.91 2.21 -29.47
N TYR A 181 7.74 1.07 -30.14
CA TYR A 181 7.94 -0.26 -29.55
C TYR A 181 9.35 -0.49 -29.02
N SER A 182 10.37 0.03 -29.71
CA SER A 182 11.79 -0.11 -29.25
C SER A 182 12.00 0.51 -27.87
N ILE A 183 11.47 1.72 -27.65
CA ILE A 183 11.55 2.42 -26.37
C ILE A 183 10.71 1.69 -25.32
N ALA A 184 9.49 1.25 -25.68
CA ALA A 184 8.60 0.53 -24.79
C ALA A 184 9.24 -0.78 -24.28
N PHE A 185 9.86 -1.58 -25.16
CA PHE A 185 10.58 -2.79 -24.75
C PHE A 185 11.77 -2.50 -23.83
N GLY A 186 12.51 -1.42 -24.09
CA GLY A 186 13.59 -0.97 -23.19
C GLY A 186 13.08 -0.63 -21.79
N ILE A 187 11.98 0.14 -21.69
CA ILE A 187 11.36 0.47 -20.41
C ILE A 187 10.84 -0.78 -19.71
N ALA A 188 10.20 -1.70 -20.45
CA ALA A 188 9.68 -2.96 -19.91
C ALA A 188 10.82 -3.82 -19.32
N ALA A 189 11.95 -3.93 -20.00
CA ALA A 189 13.11 -4.67 -19.51
C ALA A 189 13.66 -4.08 -18.19
N VAL A 190 13.80 -2.75 -18.12
CA VAL A 190 14.25 -2.05 -16.91
C VAL A 190 13.26 -2.26 -15.76
N LEU A 191 11.95 -2.12 -16.03
CA LEU A 191 10.91 -2.36 -15.02
C LEU A 191 10.95 -3.78 -14.49
N LEU A 192 11.15 -4.78 -15.36
CA LEU A 192 11.26 -6.17 -14.98
C LEU A 192 12.44 -6.39 -14.01
N VAL A 193 13.60 -5.83 -14.31
CA VAL A 193 14.79 -5.90 -13.45
C VAL A 193 14.52 -5.23 -12.09
N ILE A 194 13.89 -4.05 -12.09
CA ILE A 194 13.54 -3.33 -10.84
C ILE A 194 12.57 -4.16 -9.99
N VAL A 195 11.51 -4.69 -10.59
CA VAL A 195 10.50 -5.51 -9.87
C VAL A 195 11.12 -6.79 -9.33
N MET A 196 11.97 -7.47 -10.11
CA MET A 196 12.73 -8.64 -9.64
C MET A 196 13.64 -8.27 -8.47
N GLY A 197 14.36 -7.16 -8.56
CA GLY A 197 15.23 -6.65 -7.49
C GLY A 197 14.46 -6.36 -6.20
N ILE A 198 13.32 -5.67 -6.30
CA ILE A 198 12.44 -5.41 -5.16
C ILE A 198 11.95 -6.72 -4.56
N ASN A 199 11.45 -7.66 -5.36
CA ASN A 199 10.96 -8.94 -4.87
C ASN A 199 12.07 -9.79 -4.21
N PHE A 200 13.27 -9.77 -4.75
CA PHE A 200 14.41 -10.47 -4.14
C PHE A 200 14.79 -9.83 -2.81
N LEU A 201 14.94 -8.51 -2.78
CA LEU A 201 15.30 -7.76 -1.57
C LEU A 201 14.27 -7.99 -0.45
N THR A 202 12.99 -7.96 -0.80
CA THR A 202 11.91 -8.15 0.15
C THR A 202 11.86 -9.58 0.70
N LYS A 203 12.05 -10.60 -0.14
CA LYS A 203 12.18 -11.99 0.32
C LYS A 203 13.41 -12.16 1.22
N PHE A 204 14.51 -11.53 0.91
CA PHE A 204 15.71 -11.58 1.73
C PHE A 204 15.49 -10.94 3.10
N LEU A 205 14.88 -9.76 3.14
CA LEU A 205 14.52 -9.06 4.38
C LEU A 205 13.53 -9.88 5.22
N ALA A 206 12.46 -10.41 4.61
CA ALA A 206 11.47 -11.22 5.30
C ALA A 206 12.12 -12.46 5.97
N ARG A 207 13.02 -13.16 5.27
CA ARG A 207 13.76 -14.29 5.83
C ARG A 207 14.62 -13.89 7.03
N ARG A 208 15.26 -12.72 6.99
CA ARG A 208 16.10 -12.25 8.10
C ARG A 208 15.29 -11.94 9.36
N PHE A 209 14.06 -11.46 9.20
CA PHE A 209 13.15 -11.25 10.33
C PHE A 209 12.59 -12.56 10.89
N ASP A 210 12.42 -13.58 10.06
CA ASP A 210 11.91 -14.90 10.49
C ASP A 210 12.99 -15.71 11.21
N THR A 211 14.26 -15.55 10.84
CA THR A 211 15.41 -16.28 11.45
C THR A 211 15.72 -15.79 12.86
N ASN A 212 15.47 -14.53 13.19
CA ASN A 212 15.66 -13.97 14.53
C ASN A 212 14.67 -14.53 15.58
N ARG A 213 13.75 -15.39 15.20
CA ARG A 213 12.71 -15.99 16.07
C ARG A 213 13.01 -17.46 16.46
N LYS A 214 14.09 -18.04 15.89
CA LYS A 214 14.50 -19.44 16.16
C LYS A 214 15.67 -19.56 17.13
N GLY A 215 16.04 -18.46 17.80
CA GLY A 215 17.02 -18.44 18.87
C GLY A 215 16.38 -18.30 20.25
#